data_a2249a8819f14e45c691d30c8f2164d6
#
_entry.id   a2249a8819f14e45c691d30c8f2164d6
#
_cell.length_a   1.000
_cell.length_b   1.000
_cell.length_c   1.000
_cell.angle_alpha   90.00
_cell.angle_beta   90.00
_cell.angle_gamma   90.00
#
_symmetry.space_group_name_H-M   'P 1'
#
loop_
_entity.id
_entity.type
_entity.pdbx_description
1 polymer ?
#
loop_
_entity_poly.entity_id
_entity_poly.type
_entity_poly.pdbx_seq_one_letter_code
_entity_poly.pdbx_strand_id
1 'polypeptide(L)'
;GSDPNDSTSSSRPKGDYLTELETGIRGLKIGVPTTYASGASGFLAPVHAEVMREMEKSLAVFKTAGAEIVPLELPDSFKICNDLANIIAGAESSSAHANWLKQRAEDYGSQTRERLLTGFLVSAVDYLDALRLRKEILAEFIADIFTEVDVLHSPVVPIPVPTLAESNILNNPGFIEYLSLLGHCTRPFDYLGLPALSLPAGLTDNGMPTGFQLVAPPFEEAVLFRAGHAYERETTWSFPELIFQ
;
A
#
# COMPACT_ATOMS: atom_id res chain seq x y z
N GLY A 1 16.52 6.92 -13.50
CA GLY A 1 17.13 8.23 -13.75
C GLY A 1 16.17 9.14 -14.51
N SER A 2 16.57 10.38 -14.80
CA SER A 2 15.73 11.33 -15.52
C SER A 2 15.44 10.87 -16.95
N ASP A 3 14.18 10.98 -17.37
CA ASP A 3 13.73 10.75 -18.75
C ASP A 3 13.21 12.08 -19.34
N PRO A 4 13.79 12.60 -20.44
CA PRO A 4 13.33 13.85 -21.04
C PRO A 4 11.91 13.75 -21.64
N ASN A 5 11.39 12.55 -21.87
CA ASN A 5 10.03 12.31 -22.37
C ASN A 5 9.00 12.17 -21.25
N ASP A 6 9.43 12.10 -20.00
CA ASP A 6 8.57 12.02 -18.81
C ASP A 6 8.84 13.23 -17.89
N SER A 7 7.94 14.20 -17.93
CA SER A 7 8.02 15.40 -17.10
C SER A 7 7.91 15.14 -15.59
N THR A 8 7.49 13.95 -15.20
CA THR A 8 7.35 13.52 -13.80
C THR A 8 8.58 12.80 -13.28
N SER A 9 9.52 12.41 -14.16
CA SER A 9 10.74 11.72 -13.78
C SER A 9 11.66 12.60 -12.93
N SER A 10 12.25 12.00 -11.89
CA SER A 10 13.17 12.72 -10.99
C SER A 10 14.51 12.97 -11.65
N SER A 11 15.05 14.17 -11.46
CA SER A 11 16.43 14.54 -11.86
C SER A 11 17.50 14.00 -10.89
N ARG A 12 17.12 13.35 -9.79
CA ARG A 12 18.08 12.74 -8.85
C ARG A 12 18.90 11.66 -9.55
N PRO A 13 20.18 11.51 -9.21
CA PRO A 13 20.98 10.38 -9.67
C PRO A 13 20.30 9.05 -9.27
N LYS A 14 20.43 8.04 -10.12
CA LYS A 14 19.98 6.68 -9.80
C LYS A 14 20.69 6.19 -8.55
N GLY A 15 19.94 5.65 -7.58
CA GLY A 15 20.48 5.02 -6.37
C GLY A 15 21.26 3.74 -6.68
N ASP A 16 22.20 3.40 -5.81
CA ASP A 16 22.83 2.09 -5.79
C ASP A 16 22.02 1.17 -4.87
N TYR A 17 21.33 0.23 -5.46
CA TYR A 17 20.44 -0.71 -4.75
C TYR A 17 21.13 -2.04 -4.40
N LEU A 18 22.37 -2.26 -4.83
CA LEU A 18 23.07 -3.55 -4.72
C LEU A 18 24.20 -3.55 -3.68
N THR A 19 24.91 -2.42 -3.53
CA THR A 19 26.12 -2.38 -2.67
C THR A 19 25.81 -2.75 -1.21
N GLU A 20 24.66 -2.33 -0.68
CA GLU A 20 24.28 -2.62 0.70
C GLU A 20 23.34 -3.82 0.88
N LEU A 21 22.97 -4.50 -0.21
CA LEU A 21 21.97 -5.55 -0.19
C LEU A 21 22.29 -6.68 0.80
N GLU A 22 23.56 -7.06 0.89
CA GLU A 22 24.07 -8.16 1.73
C GLU A 22 24.52 -7.72 3.14
N THR A 23 24.44 -6.44 3.48
CA THR A 23 24.97 -5.92 4.77
C THR A 23 24.13 -6.31 5.98
N GLY A 24 22.92 -6.85 5.75
CA GLY A 24 21.98 -7.21 6.81
C GLY A 24 21.24 -6.02 7.41
N ILE A 25 20.45 -6.28 8.44
CA ILE A 25 19.51 -5.30 9.03
C ILE A 25 19.67 -5.14 10.53
N ARG A 26 20.83 -5.51 11.09
CA ARG A 26 21.06 -5.34 12.54
C ARG A 26 20.96 -3.88 12.92
N GLY A 27 20.07 -3.58 13.88
CA GLY A 27 19.81 -2.22 14.37
C GLY A 27 18.89 -1.38 13.48
N LEU A 28 18.38 -1.93 12.35
CA LEU A 28 17.35 -1.27 11.55
C LEU A 28 16.08 -1.13 12.38
N LYS A 29 15.53 0.08 12.47
CA LYS A 29 14.29 0.35 13.18
C LYS A 29 13.08 0.19 12.26
N ILE A 30 12.21 -0.75 12.60
CA ILE A 30 10.97 -1.04 11.86
C ILE A 30 9.79 -0.54 12.69
N GLY A 31 9.12 0.51 12.21
CA GLY A 31 7.93 1.08 12.82
C GLY A 31 6.71 0.20 12.59
N VAL A 32 5.90 -0.01 13.63
CA VAL A 32 4.64 -0.76 13.54
C VAL A 32 3.52 0.09 14.12
N PRO A 33 2.55 0.53 13.31
CA PRO A 33 1.42 1.28 13.81
C PRO A 33 0.58 0.49 14.81
N THR A 34 0.38 1.03 16.02
CA THR A 34 -0.38 0.39 17.09
C THR A 34 -1.86 0.24 16.74
N THR A 35 -2.37 1.09 15.84
CA THR A 35 -3.76 1.07 15.38
C THR A 35 -4.14 -0.19 14.61
N TYR A 36 -3.19 -0.95 14.09
CA TYR A 36 -3.48 -2.23 13.43
C TYR A 36 -3.96 -3.31 14.41
N ALA A 37 -3.38 -3.33 15.62
CA ALA A 37 -3.69 -4.34 16.63
C ALA A 37 -4.97 -4.01 17.43
N SER A 38 -5.29 -2.73 17.60
CA SER A 38 -6.35 -2.30 18.51
C SER A 38 -7.74 -2.23 17.89
N GLY A 39 -7.87 -2.33 16.56
CA GLY A 39 -9.14 -2.05 15.88
C GLY A 39 -9.66 -0.62 16.17
N ALA A 40 -8.82 0.21 16.82
CA ALA A 40 -9.18 1.57 17.15
C ALA A 40 -9.42 2.35 15.85
N SER A 41 -10.53 3.02 15.81
CA SER A 41 -11.01 3.87 14.72
C SER A 41 -9.99 4.98 14.41
N GLY A 42 -9.02 4.71 13.61
CA GLY A 42 -8.03 5.72 13.34
C GLY A 42 -7.59 5.77 11.90
N PHE A 43 -7.22 4.66 11.33
CA PHE A 43 -6.53 4.74 10.05
C PHE A 43 -6.95 3.65 9.08
N LEU A 44 -7.20 2.47 9.59
CA LEU A 44 -7.50 1.33 8.76
C LEU A 44 -8.73 0.63 9.31
N ALA A 45 -9.50 0.04 8.42
CA ALA A 45 -10.43 -1.01 8.81
C ALA A 45 -9.67 -2.06 9.67
N PRO A 46 -10.33 -2.68 10.64
CA PRO A 46 -9.68 -3.68 11.47
C PRO A 46 -9.05 -4.76 10.58
N VAL A 47 -7.77 -5.03 10.80
CA VAL A 47 -7.05 -6.07 10.08
C VAL A 47 -7.58 -7.42 10.56
N HIS A 48 -7.93 -8.30 9.63
CA HIS A 48 -8.43 -9.63 9.96
C HIS A 48 -7.42 -10.43 10.77
N ALA A 49 -7.89 -11.22 11.75
CA ALA A 49 -7.01 -11.94 12.68
C ALA A 49 -5.98 -12.86 11.98
N GLU A 50 -6.36 -13.50 10.88
CA GLU A 50 -5.43 -14.33 10.11
C GLU A 50 -4.30 -13.51 9.48
N VAL A 51 -4.61 -12.33 8.93
CA VAL A 51 -3.62 -11.42 8.38
C VAL A 51 -2.69 -10.92 9.48
N MET A 52 -3.25 -10.51 10.63
CA MET A 52 -2.47 -10.07 11.79
C MET A 52 -1.50 -11.15 12.27
N ARG A 53 -1.94 -12.38 12.37
CA ARG A 53 -1.11 -13.51 12.76
C ARG A 53 0.11 -13.69 11.85
N GLU A 54 -0.08 -13.57 10.54
CA GLU A 54 1.02 -13.70 9.58
C GLU A 54 1.95 -12.45 9.60
N MET A 55 1.41 -11.26 9.83
CA MET A 55 2.21 -10.07 10.07
C MET A 55 3.09 -10.19 11.31
N GLU A 56 2.54 -10.70 12.42
CA GLU A 56 3.32 -10.94 13.65
C GLU A 56 4.47 -11.91 13.42
N LYS A 57 4.26 -12.97 12.61
CA LYS A 57 5.33 -13.89 12.20
C LYS A 57 6.41 -13.17 11.40
N SER A 58 6.04 -12.30 10.45
CA SER A 58 7.02 -11.54 9.67
C SER A 58 7.86 -10.61 10.55
N LEU A 59 7.24 -9.95 11.54
CA LEU A 59 7.96 -9.14 12.52
C LEU A 59 8.93 -9.96 13.38
N ALA A 60 8.56 -11.20 13.74
CA ALA A 60 9.46 -12.10 14.46
C ALA A 60 10.70 -12.47 13.62
N VAL A 61 10.56 -12.64 12.31
CA VAL A 61 11.69 -12.86 11.39
C VAL A 61 12.63 -11.65 11.40
N PHE A 62 12.10 -10.43 11.22
CA PHE A 62 12.92 -9.21 11.26
C PHE A 62 13.66 -9.05 12.61
N LYS A 63 12.97 -9.34 13.71
CA LYS A 63 13.59 -9.29 15.03
C LYS A 63 14.73 -10.30 15.19
N THR A 64 14.57 -11.52 14.65
CA THR A 64 15.61 -12.55 14.65
C THR A 64 16.80 -12.13 13.79
N ALA A 65 16.57 -11.45 12.67
CA ALA A 65 17.60 -10.87 11.81
C ALA A 65 18.31 -9.64 12.42
N GLY A 66 17.86 -9.19 13.61
CA GLY A 66 18.50 -8.14 14.39
C GLY A 66 17.90 -6.76 14.23
N ALA A 67 16.73 -6.61 13.62
CA ALA A 67 16.00 -5.36 13.57
C ALA A 67 15.35 -5.03 14.93
N GLU A 68 15.15 -3.74 15.17
CA GLU A 68 14.40 -3.21 16.31
C GLU A 68 12.96 -2.91 15.89
N ILE A 69 11.98 -3.48 16.60
CA ILE A 69 10.56 -3.24 16.32
C ILE A 69 10.07 -2.12 17.23
N VAL A 70 9.62 -1.03 16.62
CA VAL A 70 9.20 0.20 17.31
C VAL A 70 7.70 0.41 17.12
N PRO A 71 6.88 0.26 18.16
CA PRO A 71 5.47 0.64 18.09
C PRO A 71 5.34 2.17 17.97
N LEU A 72 4.45 2.64 17.11
CA LEU A 72 4.24 4.07 16.88
C LEU A 72 2.78 4.39 16.54
N GLU A 73 2.41 5.66 16.68
CA GLU A 73 1.13 6.19 16.25
C GLU A 73 1.29 6.93 14.91
N LEU A 74 0.33 6.76 14.01
CA LEU A 74 0.30 7.52 12.76
C LEU A 74 -0.33 8.91 13.01
N PRO A 75 0.14 9.96 12.32
CA PRO A 75 -0.42 11.31 12.48
C PRO A 75 -1.89 11.35 12.04
N ASP A 76 -2.66 12.22 12.68
CA ASP A 76 -4.11 12.32 12.41
C ASP A 76 -4.43 12.70 10.96
N SER A 77 -3.57 13.48 10.33
CA SER A 77 -3.70 13.87 8.92
C SER A 77 -3.65 12.68 7.96
N PHE A 78 -3.02 11.58 8.37
CA PHE A 78 -2.95 10.37 7.55
C PHE A 78 -4.33 9.71 7.34
N LYS A 79 -5.30 9.94 8.22
CA LYS A 79 -6.66 9.39 8.15
C LYS A 79 -7.41 9.77 6.87
N ILE A 80 -7.15 10.96 6.33
CA ILE A 80 -7.82 11.46 5.13
C ILE A 80 -7.13 11.08 3.82
N CYS A 81 -5.94 10.45 3.88
CA CYS A 81 -5.16 10.13 2.68
C CYS A 81 -5.90 9.22 1.70
N ASN A 82 -6.71 8.27 2.20
CA ASN A 82 -7.53 7.42 1.33
C ASN A 82 -8.55 8.20 0.51
N ASP A 83 -9.21 9.17 1.15
CA ASP A 83 -10.23 10.00 0.49
C ASP A 83 -9.59 10.95 -0.53
N LEU A 84 -8.49 11.60 -0.15
CA LEU A 84 -7.72 12.48 -1.04
C LEU A 84 -7.15 11.73 -2.24
N ALA A 85 -6.65 10.51 -2.05
CA ALA A 85 -6.20 9.64 -3.13
C ALA A 85 -7.34 9.28 -4.09
N ASN A 86 -8.54 8.98 -3.56
CA ASN A 86 -9.72 8.65 -4.37
C ASN A 86 -10.17 9.85 -5.21
N ILE A 87 -10.10 11.07 -4.68
CA ILE A 87 -10.41 12.31 -5.41
C ILE A 87 -9.47 12.44 -6.61
N ILE A 88 -8.15 12.32 -6.40
CA ILE A 88 -7.17 12.43 -7.48
C ILE A 88 -7.35 11.32 -8.50
N ALA A 89 -7.36 10.06 -8.06
CA ALA A 89 -7.49 8.90 -8.94
C ALA A 89 -8.80 8.91 -9.73
N GLY A 90 -9.90 9.34 -9.12
CA GLY A 90 -11.20 9.50 -9.78
C GLY A 90 -11.15 10.53 -10.90
N ALA A 91 -10.68 11.74 -10.61
CA ALA A 91 -10.58 12.81 -11.60
C ALA A 91 -9.65 12.48 -12.76
N GLU A 92 -8.44 11.97 -12.47
CA GLU A 92 -7.44 11.65 -13.48
C GLU A 92 -7.87 10.47 -14.37
N SER A 93 -8.38 9.39 -13.79
CA SER A 93 -8.86 8.25 -14.56
C SER A 93 -10.04 8.62 -15.46
N SER A 94 -10.99 9.40 -14.96
CA SER A 94 -12.13 9.88 -15.75
C SER A 94 -11.68 10.78 -16.89
N SER A 95 -10.72 11.66 -16.66
CA SER A 95 -10.12 12.51 -17.69
C SER A 95 -9.43 11.70 -18.77
N ALA A 96 -8.60 10.72 -18.40
CA ALA A 96 -7.88 9.86 -19.33
C ALA A 96 -8.82 9.01 -20.21
N HIS A 97 -9.95 8.56 -19.65
CA HIS A 97 -10.92 7.72 -20.36
C HIS A 97 -12.10 8.47 -20.99
N ALA A 98 -12.16 9.81 -20.86
CA ALA A 98 -13.32 10.62 -21.24
C ALA A 98 -13.77 10.40 -22.69
N ASN A 99 -12.84 10.34 -23.64
CA ASN A 99 -13.18 10.15 -25.05
C ASN A 99 -13.71 8.74 -25.34
N TRP A 100 -13.12 7.72 -24.74
CA TRP A 100 -13.57 6.34 -24.92
C TRP A 100 -14.94 6.10 -24.26
N LEU A 101 -15.18 6.66 -23.10
CA LEU A 101 -16.48 6.59 -22.44
C LEU A 101 -17.60 7.24 -23.27
N LYS A 102 -17.30 8.32 -24.02
CA LYS A 102 -18.28 8.95 -24.93
C LYS A 102 -18.56 8.11 -26.18
N GLN A 103 -17.59 7.40 -26.71
CA GLN A 103 -17.68 6.72 -28.00
C GLN A 103 -18.06 5.24 -27.89
N ARG A 104 -17.67 4.58 -26.79
CA ARG A 104 -17.79 3.12 -26.62
C ARG A 104 -17.82 2.72 -25.15
N ALA A 105 -18.77 3.29 -24.39
CA ALA A 105 -18.93 3.01 -22.96
C ALA A 105 -19.23 1.53 -22.66
N GLU A 106 -19.83 0.82 -23.61
CA GLU A 106 -20.18 -0.60 -23.52
C GLU A 106 -18.98 -1.55 -23.57
N ASP A 107 -17.80 -1.09 -24.03
CA ASP A 107 -16.56 -1.86 -23.99
C ASP A 107 -16.02 -2.02 -22.56
N TYR A 108 -16.51 -1.20 -21.62
CA TYR A 108 -16.14 -1.28 -20.22
C TYR A 108 -17.07 -2.22 -19.45
N GLY A 109 -16.48 -3.07 -18.60
CA GLY A 109 -17.28 -3.77 -17.59
C GLY A 109 -18.03 -2.77 -16.70
N SER A 110 -19.24 -3.12 -16.27
CA SER A 110 -20.15 -2.24 -15.54
C SER A 110 -19.50 -1.55 -14.36
N GLN A 111 -18.79 -2.31 -13.51
CA GLN A 111 -18.10 -1.78 -12.34
C GLN A 111 -17.03 -0.73 -12.68
N THR A 112 -16.19 -1.01 -13.69
CA THR A 112 -15.14 -0.06 -14.13
C THR A 112 -15.76 1.20 -14.68
N ARG A 113 -16.82 1.05 -15.51
CA ARG A 113 -17.54 2.18 -16.10
C ARG A 113 -18.16 3.08 -15.02
N GLU A 114 -18.83 2.51 -14.03
CA GLU A 114 -19.43 3.28 -12.93
C GLU A 114 -18.39 4.06 -12.13
N ARG A 115 -17.26 3.42 -11.81
CA ARG A 115 -16.15 4.09 -11.12
C ARG A 115 -15.57 5.24 -11.94
N LEU A 116 -15.39 5.07 -13.25
CA LEU A 116 -14.92 6.13 -14.14
C LEU A 116 -15.93 7.27 -14.24
N LEU A 117 -17.22 6.99 -14.23
CA LEU A 117 -18.25 8.03 -14.30
C LEU A 117 -18.31 8.90 -13.04
N THR A 118 -18.04 8.35 -11.86
CA THR A 118 -18.03 9.11 -10.61
C THR A 118 -16.94 10.18 -10.57
N GLY A 119 -15.81 9.99 -11.24
CA GLY A 119 -14.73 10.97 -11.26
C GLY A 119 -15.06 12.26 -12.01
N PHE A 120 -16.07 12.27 -12.91
CA PHE A 120 -16.57 13.51 -13.51
C PHE A 120 -17.33 14.42 -12.54
N LEU A 121 -17.69 13.91 -11.37
CA LEU A 121 -18.35 14.68 -10.32
C LEU A 121 -17.36 15.36 -9.37
N VAL A 122 -16.08 15.05 -9.48
CA VAL A 122 -15.01 15.69 -8.70
C VAL A 122 -14.88 17.16 -9.15
N SER A 123 -15.01 18.08 -8.22
CA SER A 123 -14.80 19.50 -8.53
C SER A 123 -13.32 19.83 -8.72
N ALA A 124 -13.02 20.85 -9.53
CA ALA A 124 -11.66 21.35 -9.67
C ALA A 124 -11.07 21.83 -8.33
N VAL A 125 -11.91 22.35 -7.44
CA VAL A 125 -11.48 22.81 -6.11
C VAL A 125 -11.03 21.62 -5.26
N ASP A 126 -11.83 20.56 -5.18
CA ASP A 126 -11.48 19.36 -4.41
C ASP A 126 -10.21 18.68 -4.94
N TYR A 127 -10.05 18.62 -6.27
CA TYR A 127 -8.84 18.08 -6.91
C TYR A 127 -7.59 18.88 -6.56
N LEU A 128 -7.67 20.22 -6.67
CA LEU A 128 -6.54 21.09 -6.36
C LEU A 128 -6.20 21.08 -4.87
N ASP A 129 -7.20 21.02 -3.99
CA ASP A 129 -6.99 20.89 -2.55
C ASP A 129 -6.35 19.55 -2.19
N ALA A 130 -6.77 18.45 -2.83
CA ALA A 130 -6.15 17.15 -2.63
C ALA A 130 -4.66 17.15 -3.04
N LEU A 131 -4.31 17.81 -4.15
CA LEU A 131 -2.91 17.94 -4.57
C LEU A 131 -2.09 18.82 -3.60
N ARG A 132 -2.67 19.91 -3.09
CA ARG A 132 -1.99 20.82 -2.15
C ARG A 132 -1.75 20.14 -0.80
N LEU A 133 -2.76 19.50 -0.23
CA LEU A 133 -2.68 18.80 1.06
C LEU A 133 -1.67 17.67 1.05
N ARG A 134 -1.45 17.02 -0.09
CA ARG A 134 -0.43 15.98 -0.24
C ARG A 134 0.94 16.41 0.28
N LYS A 135 1.38 17.61 -0.07
CA LYS A 135 2.70 18.12 0.34
C LYS A 135 2.77 18.37 1.84
N GLU A 136 1.71 18.90 2.42
CA GLU A 136 1.64 19.20 3.85
C GLU A 136 1.65 17.92 4.68
N ILE A 137 0.78 16.96 4.32
CA ILE A 137 0.68 15.67 5.00
C ILE A 137 1.97 14.84 4.84
N LEU A 138 2.59 14.85 3.66
CA LEU A 138 3.88 14.17 3.46
C LEU A 138 4.97 14.75 4.38
N ALA A 139 5.04 16.07 4.51
CA ALA A 139 6.04 16.72 5.36
C ALA A 139 5.83 16.36 6.84
N GLU A 140 4.59 16.38 7.34
CA GLU A 140 4.22 15.94 8.68
C GLU A 140 4.57 14.46 8.88
N PHE A 141 4.17 13.60 7.94
CA PHE A 141 4.43 12.15 8.02
C PHE A 141 5.92 11.83 8.09
N ILE A 142 6.76 12.51 7.29
CA ILE A 142 8.21 12.32 7.35
C ILE A 142 8.76 12.77 8.70
N ALA A 143 8.32 13.92 9.22
CA ALA A 143 8.79 14.45 10.47
C ALA A 143 8.40 13.59 11.68
N ASP A 144 7.17 13.05 11.69
CA ASP A 144 6.64 12.31 12.84
C ASP A 144 7.07 10.83 12.81
N ILE A 145 7.20 10.23 11.63
CA ILE A 145 7.46 8.80 11.50
C ILE A 145 8.94 8.50 11.23
N PHE A 146 9.51 9.09 10.19
CA PHE A 146 10.85 8.71 9.73
C PHE A 146 11.99 9.41 10.48
N THR A 147 11.70 10.17 11.51
CA THR A 147 12.69 10.57 12.54
C THR A 147 12.87 9.49 13.60
N GLU A 148 11.87 8.64 13.81
CA GLU A 148 11.86 7.59 14.85
C GLU A 148 12.27 6.22 14.27
N VAL A 149 11.95 5.94 12.99
CA VAL A 149 12.17 4.64 12.35
C VAL A 149 12.72 4.78 10.94
N ASP A 150 13.40 3.73 10.47
CA ASP A 150 13.98 3.69 9.12
C ASP A 150 12.95 3.26 8.07
N VAL A 151 12.09 2.33 8.43
CA VAL A 151 11.00 1.81 7.59
C VAL A 151 9.75 1.56 8.42
N LEU A 152 8.59 1.62 7.77
CA LEU A 152 7.29 1.29 8.37
C LEU A 152 6.84 -0.08 7.86
N HIS A 153 6.35 -0.95 8.75
CA HIS A 153 5.73 -2.23 8.41
C HIS A 153 4.21 -2.10 8.47
N SER A 154 3.53 -2.55 7.42
CA SER A 154 2.08 -2.38 7.25
C SER A 154 1.50 -3.55 6.47
N PRO A 155 0.23 -3.95 6.67
CA PRO A 155 -0.41 -4.92 5.78
C PRO A 155 -0.53 -4.35 4.36
N VAL A 156 -0.51 -5.22 3.35
CA VAL A 156 -0.88 -4.85 1.97
C VAL A 156 -2.40 -4.83 1.84
N VAL A 157 -3.05 -5.92 2.25
CA VAL A 157 -4.51 -6.07 2.25
C VAL A 157 -4.95 -6.51 3.65
N PRO A 158 -5.91 -5.83 4.28
CA PRO A 158 -6.29 -6.11 5.66
C PRO A 158 -7.21 -7.33 5.84
N ILE A 159 -7.65 -7.96 4.76
CA ILE A 159 -8.61 -9.07 4.74
C ILE A 159 -8.05 -10.28 3.99
N PRO A 160 -8.50 -11.51 4.30
CA PRO A 160 -8.23 -12.69 3.50
C PRO A 160 -8.75 -12.56 2.07
N VAL A 161 -8.17 -13.34 1.14
CA VAL A 161 -8.62 -13.38 -0.25
C VAL A 161 -10.04 -13.94 -0.32
N PRO A 162 -11.02 -13.20 -0.88
CA PRO A 162 -12.37 -13.69 -1.07
C PRO A 162 -12.44 -14.73 -2.20
N THR A 163 -13.45 -15.58 -2.18
CA THR A 163 -13.75 -16.47 -3.31
C THR A 163 -14.24 -15.69 -4.54
N LEU A 164 -14.15 -16.28 -5.72
CA LEU A 164 -14.70 -15.68 -6.95
C LEU A 164 -16.21 -15.42 -6.85
N ALA A 165 -16.94 -16.29 -6.14
CA ALA A 165 -18.38 -16.11 -5.91
C ALA A 165 -18.68 -14.90 -5.02
N GLU A 166 -17.92 -14.71 -3.94
CA GLU A 166 -18.04 -13.56 -3.03
C GLU A 166 -17.64 -12.26 -3.71
N SER A 167 -16.63 -12.28 -4.60
CA SER A 167 -16.14 -11.10 -5.31
C SER A 167 -17.01 -10.67 -6.49
N ASN A 168 -18.02 -11.46 -6.87
CA ASN A 168 -18.93 -11.12 -7.95
C ASN A 168 -20.01 -10.13 -7.49
N ILE A 169 -19.82 -8.85 -7.81
CA ILE A 169 -20.72 -7.76 -7.41
C ILE A 169 -22.15 -7.95 -7.88
N LEU A 170 -22.35 -8.58 -9.04
CA LEU A 170 -23.69 -8.83 -9.58
C LEU A 170 -24.50 -9.79 -8.69
N ASN A 171 -23.81 -10.73 -8.04
CA ASN A 171 -24.41 -11.71 -7.14
C ASN A 171 -24.27 -11.36 -5.66
N ASN A 172 -23.32 -10.47 -5.34
CA ASN A 172 -23.02 -10.03 -3.97
C ASN A 172 -22.78 -8.51 -3.93
N PRO A 173 -23.86 -7.70 -3.92
CA PRO A 173 -23.72 -6.23 -3.85
C PRO A 173 -22.93 -5.72 -2.63
N GLY A 174 -22.97 -6.47 -1.51
CA GLY A 174 -22.20 -6.14 -0.30
C GLY A 174 -20.68 -6.18 -0.50
N PHE A 175 -20.20 -6.83 -1.56
CA PHE A 175 -18.76 -6.86 -1.87
C PHE A 175 -18.19 -5.47 -2.22
N ILE A 176 -19.03 -4.50 -2.55
CA ILE A 176 -18.58 -3.12 -2.81
C ILE A 176 -17.85 -2.54 -1.57
N GLU A 177 -18.31 -2.87 -0.37
CA GLU A 177 -17.64 -2.47 0.88
C GLU A 177 -16.25 -3.11 1.00
N TYR A 178 -16.11 -4.37 0.63
CA TYR A 178 -14.82 -5.07 0.61
C TYR A 178 -13.85 -4.49 -0.44
N LEU A 179 -14.34 -4.01 -1.57
CA LEU A 179 -13.48 -3.37 -2.58
C LEU A 179 -12.76 -2.14 -2.05
N SER A 180 -13.39 -1.40 -1.14
CA SER A 180 -12.76 -0.25 -0.50
C SER A 180 -11.55 -0.67 0.34
N LEU A 181 -11.60 -1.87 0.95
CA LEU A 181 -10.55 -2.42 1.81
C LEU A 181 -9.33 -2.90 1.03
N LEU A 182 -9.50 -3.37 -0.22
CA LEU A 182 -8.38 -3.95 -1.00
C LEU A 182 -7.22 -2.97 -1.21
N GLY A 183 -7.51 -1.69 -1.39
CA GLY A 183 -6.47 -0.65 -1.53
C GLY A 183 -6.28 0.20 -0.27
N HIS A 184 -6.94 -0.15 0.83
CA HIS A 184 -7.00 0.72 2.00
C HIS A 184 -5.64 0.93 2.67
N CYS A 185 -4.81 -0.10 2.68
CA CYS A 185 -3.50 -0.07 3.32
C CYS A 185 -2.38 0.45 2.39
N THR A 186 -2.58 0.44 1.06
CA THR A 186 -1.56 0.87 0.09
C THR A 186 -1.80 2.27 -0.43
N ARG A 187 -3.05 2.63 -0.67
CA ARG A 187 -3.45 3.91 -1.27
C ARG A 187 -2.94 5.16 -0.53
N PRO A 188 -2.87 5.22 0.80
CA PRO A 188 -2.28 6.36 1.49
C PRO A 188 -0.81 6.60 1.16
N PHE A 189 -0.02 5.52 1.03
CA PHE A 189 1.38 5.63 0.66
C PHE A 189 1.56 6.00 -0.80
N ASP A 190 0.69 5.51 -1.70
CA ASP A 190 0.61 5.97 -3.10
C ASP A 190 0.29 7.47 -3.16
N TYR A 191 -0.69 7.92 -2.37
CA TYR A 191 -1.04 9.34 -2.29
C TYR A 191 0.13 10.19 -1.82
N LEU A 192 0.85 9.76 -0.80
CA LEU A 192 2.04 10.46 -0.30
C LEU A 192 3.26 10.34 -1.23
N GLY A 193 3.27 9.39 -2.15
CA GLY A 193 4.39 9.12 -3.05
C GLY A 193 5.59 8.51 -2.34
N LEU A 194 5.34 7.69 -1.33
CA LEU A 194 6.36 6.97 -0.58
C LEU A 194 6.71 5.66 -1.27
N PRO A 195 8.00 5.29 -1.35
CA PRO A 195 8.39 3.99 -1.86
C PRO A 195 7.92 2.88 -0.92
N ALA A 196 7.39 1.81 -1.49
CA ALA A 196 6.91 0.65 -0.75
C ALA A 196 7.35 -0.66 -1.42
N LEU A 197 7.72 -1.65 -0.63
CA LEU A 197 8.08 -3.00 -1.05
C LEU A 197 7.12 -4.00 -0.43
N SER A 198 6.34 -4.70 -1.26
CA SER A 198 5.44 -5.77 -0.81
C SER A 198 6.18 -7.10 -0.73
N LEU A 199 5.97 -7.81 0.35
CA LEU A 199 6.58 -9.11 0.65
C LEU A 199 5.51 -10.12 1.12
N PRO A 200 5.69 -11.43 0.84
CA PRO A 200 4.78 -12.45 1.35
C PRO A 200 4.89 -12.58 2.87
N ALA A 201 3.77 -12.58 3.58
CA ALA A 201 3.73 -12.78 5.03
C ALA A 201 3.48 -14.24 5.41
N GLY A 202 2.56 -14.92 4.71
CA GLY A 202 2.14 -16.26 5.04
C GLY A 202 0.91 -16.70 4.26
N LEU A 203 0.29 -17.76 4.76
CA LEU A 203 -0.96 -18.29 4.22
C LEU A 203 -2.05 -18.17 5.28
N THR A 204 -3.26 -17.81 4.83
CA THR A 204 -4.47 -17.87 5.62
C THR A 204 -4.92 -19.31 5.84
N ASP A 205 -5.90 -19.54 6.72
CA ASP A 205 -6.34 -20.90 7.09
C ASP A 205 -6.91 -21.71 5.91
N ASN A 206 -7.39 -21.01 4.88
CA ASN A 206 -7.81 -21.61 3.60
C ASN A 206 -6.69 -21.77 2.57
N GLY A 207 -5.43 -21.54 2.96
CA GLY A 207 -4.25 -21.72 2.10
C GLY A 207 -4.00 -20.59 1.10
N MET A 208 -4.70 -19.45 1.21
CA MET A 208 -4.51 -18.31 0.33
C MET A 208 -3.39 -17.39 0.84
N PRO A 209 -2.60 -16.77 -0.06
CA PRO A 209 -1.49 -15.92 0.34
C PRO A 209 -1.96 -14.60 0.98
N THR A 210 -1.18 -14.13 1.95
CA THR A 210 -1.28 -12.78 2.48
C THR A 210 0.09 -12.12 2.49
N GLY A 211 0.15 -10.79 2.54
CA GLY A 211 1.37 -10.03 2.44
C GLY A 211 1.40 -8.82 3.37
N PHE A 212 2.60 -8.37 3.64
CA PHE A 212 2.89 -7.08 4.25
C PHE A 212 3.68 -6.20 3.30
N GLN A 213 3.79 -4.93 3.61
CA GLN A 213 4.66 -4.00 2.91
C GLN A 213 5.59 -3.29 3.90
N LEU A 214 6.78 -2.96 3.40
CA LEU A 214 7.69 -2.03 4.03
C LEU A 214 7.62 -0.71 3.27
N VAL A 215 7.53 0.40 3.99
CA VAL A 215 7.47 1.75 3.42
C VAL A 215 8.66 2.55 3.95
N ALA A 216 9.34 3.30 3.09
CA ALA A 216 10.49 4.10 3.44
C ALA A 216 10.30 5.58 3.08
N PRO A 217 11.19 6.48 3.54
CA PRO A 217 11.23 7.85 3.07
C PRO A 217 11.42 7.96 1.55
N PRO A 218 11.02 9.08 0.93
CA PRO A 218 11.19 9.28 -0.50
C PRO A 218 12.65 9.07 -0.96
N PHE A 219 12.85 8.23 -1.98
CA PHE A 219 14.14 7.86 -2.57
C PHE A 219 15.06 6.98 -1.70
N GLU A 220 14.50 6.36 -0.65
CA GLU A 220 15.22 5.42 0.20
C GLU A 220 14.87 3.95 -0.15
N GLU A 221 14.68 3.64 -1.44
CA GLU A 221 14.37 2.28 -1.90
C GLU A 221 15.46 1.27 -1.53
N ALA A 222 16.71 1.71 -1.38
CA ALA A 222 17.83 0.83 -1.02
C ALA A 222 17.62 0.14 0.33
N VAL A 223 17.07 0.85 1.34
CA VAL A 223 16.76 0.25 2.64
C VAL A 223 15.65 -0.78 2.53
N LEU A 224 14.66 -0.56 1.66
CA LEU A 224 13.58 -1.52 1.41
C LEU A 224 14.13 -2.82 0.80
N PHE A 225 15.00 -2.73 -0.22
CA PHE A 225 15.62 -3.89 -0.83
C PHE A 225 16.49 -4.66 0.17
N ARG A 226 17.27 -3.96 0.98
CA ARG A 226 18.10 -4.57 2.03
C ARG A 226 17.25 -5.32 3.06
N ALA A 227 16.16 -4.69 3.54
CA ALA A 227 15.25 -5.31 4.49
C ALA A 227 14.50 -6.51 3.88
N GLY A 228 14.02 -6.35 2.63
CA GLY A 228 13.36 -7.44 1.89
C GLY A 228 14.28 -8.62 1.65
N HIS A 229 15.52 -8.38 1.23
CA HIS A 229 16.53 -9.42 1.03
C HIS A 229 16.86 -10.17 2.33
N ALA A 230 17.03 -9.44 3.44
CA ALA A 230 17.24 -10.06 4.75
C ALA A 230 16.07 -10.96 5.16
N TYR A 231 14.84 -10.53 4.90
CA TYR A 231 13.63 -11.30 5.16
C TYR A 231 13.57 -12.57 4.28
N GLU A 232 13.85 -12.46 2.99
CA GLU A 232 13.84 -13.60 2.07
C GLU A 232 14.88 -14.68 2.43
N ARG A 233 16.04 -14.28 2.95
CA ARG A 233 17.08 -15.21 3.40
C ARG A 233 16.70 -16.04 4.63
N GLU A 234 15.89 -15.48 5.50
CA GLU A 234 15.40 -16.14 6.73
C GLU A 234 14.10 -16.92 6.50
N THR A 235 13.48 -16.77 5.33
CA THR A 235 12.20 -17.41 5.01
C THR A 235 12.31 -18.24 3.75
N THR A 236 11.84 -19.49 3.80
CA THR A 236 11.71 -20.34 2.61
C THR A 236 10.29 -20.20 2.06
N TRP A 237 10.11 -19.26 1.14
CA TRP A 237 8.83 -19.13 0.43
C TRP A 237 8.80 -20.10 -0.75
N SER A 238 7.93 -21.12 -0.65
CA SER A 238 7.44 -21.85 -1.81
C SER A 238 5.94 -21.59 -1.93
N PHE A 239 5.51 -20.98 -3.05
CA PHE A 239 4.08 -21.01 -3.37
C PHE A 239 3.66 -22.47 -3.52
N PRO A 240 2.53 -22.91 -2.89
CA PRO A 240 1.98 -24.20 -3.20
C PRO A 240 1.80 -24.31 -4.72
N GLU A 241 2.21 -25.40 -5.33
CA GLU A 241 1.95 -25.64 -6.75
C GLU A 241 0.45 -25.43 -6.99
N LEU A 242 0.11 -24.40 -7.74
CA LEU A 242 -1.26 -24.18 -8.17
C LEU A 242 -1.61 -25.31 -9.14
N ILE A 243 -2.21 -26.37 -8.61
CA ILE A 243 -2.79 -27.43 -9.43
C ILE A 243 -4.05 -26.83 -10.03
N PHE A 244 -3.94 -26.28 -11.24
CA PHE A 244 -5.10 -25.95 -12.06
C PHE A 244 -5.77 -27.28 -12.48
N GLN A 245 -6.85 -27.64 -11.78
CA GLN A 245 -7.74 -28.72 -12.21
C GLN A 245 -8.82 -28.17 -13.15
#